data_e1925f72f27c8c7d8030f89e1a15fb45
#
_entry.id   e1925f72f27c8c7d8030f89e1a15fb45
#
_cell.length_a   1.000
_cell.length_b   1.000
_cell.length_c   1.000
_cell.angle_alpha   90.00
_cell.angle_beta   90.00
_cell.angle_gamma   90.00
#
_symmetry.space_group_name_H-M   'P 1'
#
loop_
_entity.id
_entity.type
_entity.pdbx_description
1 polymer ?
#
loop_
_entity_poly.entity_id
_entity_poly.type
_entity_poly.pdbx_seq_one_letter_code
_entity_poly.pdbx_strand_id
1 'polypeptide(L)'
;MKIIDAHKGCYEYTTHFHGLAGHGSQPEKGVNAVEYASKFIQKLMQLREVLKKREPKNSVFNPPYTTLQIGGISGGIARNVIADRCKVDWELRPVVKEDGIFVNNEID
;
A
#
# COMPACT_ATOMS: atom_id res chain seq x y z
N MET A 1 19.49 4.62 15.53
CA MET A 1 19.16 5.32 16.19
C MET A 1 19.16 5.21 17.30
N LYS A 2 19.46 5.16 17.46
CA LYS A 2 19.46 5.15 18.42
C LYS A 2 18.54 5.00 19.04
N ILE A 3 18.47 4.36 19.09
CA ILE A 3 17.59 4.39 19.68
C ILE A 3 17.44 4.38 20.77
N ILE A 4 17.98 4.87 20.73
CA ILE A 4 17.78 5.09 22.06
C ILE A 4 16.41 4.79 22.50
N ASP A 5 15.45 5.22 21.86
CA ASP A 5 14.10 4.85 22.14
C ASP A 5 13.66 3.81 21.12
N ALA A 6 12.54 3.18 21.38
CA ALA A 6 12.05 2.10 20.56
C ALA A 6 10.93 2.57 19.63
N HIS A 7 11.05 3.76 19.07
CA HIS A 7 10.07 4.24 18.14
C HIS A 7 10.33 3.67 16.75
N LYS A 8 9.31 3.07 16.18
CA LYS A 8 9.32 2.76 14.76
C LYS A 8 9.20 4.06 13.99
N GLY A 9 9.93 4.17 12.90
CA GLY A 9 9.66 5.21 11.93
C GLY A 9 8.26 5.03 11.38
N CYS A 10 7.66 6.10 10.91
CA CYS A 10 6.36 6.02 10.25
C CYS A 10 6.47 6.73 8.91
N TYR A 11 6.24 5.97 7.84
CA TYR A 11 6.24 6.50 6.50
C TYR A 11 4.83 6.46 5.97
N GLU A 12 4.31 7.60 5.55
CA GLU A 12 2.95 7.73 5.04
C GLU A 12 3.00 7.92 3.54
N TYR A 13 2.17 7.17 2.83
CA TYR A 13 2.16 7.19 1.37
C TYR A 13 0.74 7.38 0.87
N THR A 14 0.63 8.12 -0.23
CA THR A 14 -0.58 8.15 -1.03
C THR A 14 -0.20 7.75 -2.44
N THR A 15 -0.73 6.63 -2.89
CA THR A 15 -0.47 6.12 -4.24
C THR A 15 -1.65 6.47 -5.13
N HIS A 16 -1.36 7.19 -6.21
CA HIS A 16 -2.38 7.64 -7.15
C HIS A 16 -2.41 6.74 -8.37
N PHE A 17 -3.61 6.41 -8.81
CA PHE A 17 -3.85 5.62 -10.00
C PHE A 17 -4.63 6.45 -11.00
N HIS A 18 -4.13 6.51 -12.21
CA HIS A 18 -4.77 7.24 -13.31
C HIS A 18 -5.18 6.26 -14.38
N GLY A 19 -6.45 6.34 -14.77
CA GLY A 19 -7.00 5.48 -15.79
C GLY A 19 -7.59 6.30 -16.92
N LEU A 20 -8.57 5.71 -17.58
CA LEU A 20 -9.26 6.35 -18.68
C LEU A 20 -10.75 6.15 -18.49
N ALA A 21 -11.50 7.25 -18.39
CA ALA A 21 -12.93 7.19 -18.17
C ALA A 21 -13.65 6.64 -19.40
N GLY A 22 -14.80 6.03 -19.17
CA GLY A 22 -15.64 5.50 -20.22
C GLY A 22 -16.93 4.99 -19.63
N HIS A 23 -17.87 4.60 -20.49
CA HIS A 23 -19.15 4.06 -20.03
C HIS A 23 -18.95 2.63 -19.55
N GLY A 24 -19.59 2.28 -18.42
CA GLY A 24 -19.43 0.96 -17.81
C GLY A 24 -19.87 -0.21 -18.70
N SER A 25 -20.72 0.05 -19.69
CA SER A 25 -21.15 -0.99 -20.64
C SER A 25 -20.11 -1.30 -21.71
N GLN A 26 -19.04 -0.51 -21.80
CA GLN A 26 -17.97 -0.68 -22.78
C GLN A 26 -16.61 -0.67 -22.08
N PRO A 27 -16.36 -1.68 -21.23
CA PRO A 27 -15.14 -1.66 -20.41
C PRO A 27 -13.84 -1.69 -21.21
N GLU A 28 -13.87 -2.21 -22.43
CA GLU A 28 -12.69 -2.26 -23.28
C GLU A 28 -12.26 -0.88 -23.79
N LYS A 29 -13.11 0.12 -23.64
CA LYS A 29 -12.82 1.48 -24.10
C LYS A 29 -12.28 2.38 -22.98
N GLY A 30 -12.05 1.82 -21.81
CA GLY A 30 -11.52 2.58 -20.69
C GLY A 30 -10.49 1.80 -19.92
N VAL A 31 -9.90 2.46 -18.92
CA VAL A 31 -8.94 1.84 -17.99
C VAL A 31 -9.42 2.17 -16.60
N ASN A 32 -9.76 1.16 -15.83
CA ASN A 32 -10.39 1.33 -14.52
C ASN A 32 -9.34 1.49 -13.42
N ALA A 33 -9.19 2.72 -12.93
CA ALA A 33 -8.21 3.03 -11.88
C ALA A 33 -8.54 2.33 -10.57
N VAL A 34 -9.83 2.12 -10.27
CA VAL A 34 -10.24 1.43 -9.03
C VAL A 34 -9.81 -0.03 -9.07
N GLU A 35 -9.90 -0.68 -10.22
CA GLU A 35 -9.45 -2.07 -10.34
C GLU A 35 -7.94 -2.19 -10.17
N TYR A 36 -7.17 -1.28 -10.74
CA TYR A 36 -5.73 -1.27 -10.55
C TYR A 36 -5.37 -0.98 -9.10
N ALA A 37 -6.07 -0.05 -8.45
CA ALA A 37 -5.85 0.21 -7.03
C ALA A 37 -6.15 -1.03 -6.19
N SER A 38 -7.18 -1.80 -6.54
CA SER A 38 -7.51 -3.03 -5.84
C SER A 38 -6.39 -4.05 -5.95
N LYS A 39 -5.77 -4.18 -7.13
CA LYS A 39 -4.62 -5.08 -7.31
C LYS A 39 -3.43 -4.62 -6.46
N PHE A 40 -3.21 -3.33 -6.39
CA PHE A 40 -2.14 -2.78 -5.55
C PHE A 40 -2.39 -3.11 -4.08
N ILE A 41 -3.63 -2.96 -3.61
CA ILE A 41 -3.99 -3.31 -2.23
C ILE A 41 -3.72 -4.78 -1.95
N GLN A 42 -4.08 -5.67 -2.88
CA GLN A 42 -3.79 -7.08 -2.73
C GLN A 42 -2.28 -7.33 -2.61
N LYS A 43 -1.49 -6.64 -3.40
CA LYS A 43 -0.04 -6.73 -3.31
C LYS A 43 0.46 -6.28 -1.94
N LEU A 44 -0.06 -5.17 -1.43
CA LEU A 44 0.31 -4.69 -0.10
C LEU A 44 -0.05 -5.70 0.97
N MET A 45 -1.20 -6.34 0.86
CA MET A 45 -1.63 -7.35 1.83
C MET A 45 -0.71 -8.57 1.80
N GLN A 46 -0.25 -8.97 0.61
CA GLN A 46 0.72 -10.05 0.47
C GLN A 46 2.06 -9.66 1.11
N LEU A 47 2.50 -8.43 0.88
CA LEU A 47 3.75 -7.94 1.47
C LEU A 47 3.65 -7.89 3.00
N ARG A 48 2.48 -7.56 3.54
CA ARG A 48 2.25 -7.55 4.97
C ARG A 48 2.57 -8.92 5.59
N GLU A 49 2.15 -10.00 4.94
CA GLU A 49 2.42 -11.33 5.44
C GLU A 49 3.89 -11.71 5.33
N VAL A 50 4.56 -11.26 4.27
CA VAL A 50 6.00 -11.45 4.13
C VAL A 50 6.76 -10.70 5.22
N LEU A 51 6.33 -9.49 5.54
CA LEU A 51 6.97 -8.68 6.57
C LEU A 51 6.90 -9.33 7.94
N LYS A 52 5.80 -10.00 8.26
CA LYS A 52 5.69 -10.75 9.52
C LYS A 52 6.74 -11.85 9.59
N LYS A 53 7.03 -12.51 8.47
CA LYS A 53 8.03 -13.58 8.42
C LYS A 53 9.46 -13.06 8.48
N ARG A 54 9.65 -11.76 8.30
CA ARG A 54 10.95 -11.11 8.37
C ARG A 54 11.22 -10.52 9.75
N GLU A 55 10.47 -10.94 10.76
CA GLU A 55 10.61 -10.43 12.11
C GLU A 55 12.05 -10.57 12.60
N PRO A 56 12.70 -9.46 13.01
CA PRO A 56 14.08 -9.54 13.51
C PRO A 56 14.13 -10.23 14.87
N LYS A 57 15.23 -10.93 15.11
CA LYS A 57 15.47 -11.47 16.44
C LYS A 57 15.71 -10.33 17.41
N ASN A 58 15.19 -10.49 18.62
CA ASN A 58 15.41 -9.52 19.69
C ASN A 58 14.82 -8.14 19.39
N SER A 59 13.76 -8.09 18.60
CA SER A 59 13.08 -6.83 18.35
C SER A 59 12.51 -6.27 19.66
N VAL A 60 12.71 -4.96 19.88
CA VAL A 60 12.18 -4.29 21.08
C VAL A 60 10.82 -3.67 20.81
N PHE A 61 10.30 -3.81 19.60
CA PHE A 61 9.01 -3.21 19.23
C PHE A 61 7.87 -4.17 19.50
N ASN A 62 6.67 -3.62 19.63
CA ASN A 62 5.44 -4.38 19.77
C ASN A 62 4.38 -3.78 18.83
N PRO A 63 3.98 -4.48 17.77
CA PRO A 63 4.47 -5.80 17.36
C PRO A 63 5.95 -5.77 16.94
N PRO A 64 6.63 -6.92 16.99
CA PRO A 64 8.08 -6.96 16.76
C PRO A 64 8.49 -6.97 15.29
N TYR A 65 7.54 -6.89 14.39
CA TYR A 65 7.79 -6.92 12.95
C TYR A 65 7.32 -5.61 12.32
N THR A 66 7.79 -5.34 11.12
CA THR A 66 7.38 -4.18 10.35
C THR A 66 5.90 -4.28 10.01
N THR A 67 5.15 -3.21 10.28
CA THR A 67 3.71 -3.18 10.00
C THR A 67 3.42 -2.36 8.75
N LEU A 68 2.42 -2.81 8.01
CA LEU A 68 1.92 -2.13 6.83
C LEU A 68 0.40 -2.05 6.96
N GLN A 69 -0.13 -0.84 6.88
CA GLN A 69 -1.56 -0.59 7.08
C GLN A 69 -2.12 0.20 5.91
N ILE A 70 -3.24 -0.26 5.40
CA ILE A 70 -3.97 0.47 4.38
C ILE A 70 -5.07 1.24 5.10
N GLY A 71 -4.98 2.57 5.07
CA GLY A 71 -5.88 3.43 5.83
C GLY A 71 -7.09 3.89 5.05
N GLY A 72 -7.02 3.91 3.73
CA GLY A 72 -8.14 4.38 2.94
C GLY A 72 -7.96 4.17 1.46
N ILE A 73 -9.09 4.19 0.76
CA ILE A 73 -9.12 4.14 -0.70
C ILE A 73 -10.27 5.02 -1.15
N SER A 74 -10.05 5.81 -2.19
CA SER A 74 -11.12 6.60 -2.77
C SER A 74 -10.90 6.76 -4.27
N GLY A 75 -12.01 6.71 -5.02
CA GLY A 75 -11.94 6.86 -6.47
C GLY A 75 -13.27 6.58 -7.10
N GLY A 76 -13.39 6.99 -8.37
CA GLY A 76 -14.61 6.82 -9.12
C GLY A 76 -15.65 7.90 -8.81
N ILE A 77 -16.66 8.01 -9.68
CA ILE A 77 -17.74 9.00 -9.51
C ILE A 77 -19.13 8.37 -9.58
N ALA A 78 -19.26 7.25 -10.30
CA ALA A 78 -20.54 6.58 -10.45
C ALA A 78 -20.29 5.14 -10.89
N ARG A 79 -21.25 4.25 -10.57
CA ARG A 79 -21.07 2.83 -10.87
C ARG A 79 -21.08 2.51 -12.36
N ASN A 80 -21.63 3.39 -13.17
CA ASN A 80 -21.72 3.18 -14.63
C ASN A 80 -20.66 3.95 -15.41
N VAL A 81 -19.69 4.53 -14.73
CA VAL A 81 -18.57 5.26 -15.34
C VAL A 81 -17.28 4.60 -14.92
N ILE A 82 -16.46 4.22 -15.88
CA ILE A 82 -15.15 3.64 -15.59
C ILE A 82 -14.31 4.69 -14.86
N ALA A 83 -13.77 4.34 -13.70
CA ALA A 83 -13.04 5.28 -12.87
C ALA A 83 -11.71 5.65 -13.50
N ASP A 84 -11.47 6.96 -13.69
CA ASP A 84 -10.21 7.43 -14.25
C ASP A 84 -9.21 7.83 -13.16
N ARG A 85 -9.61 7.82 -11.90
CA ARG A 85 -8.73 8.16 -10.78
C ARG A 85 -9.10 7.32 -9.57
N CYS A 86 -8.05 6.94 -8.83
CA CYS A 86 -8.21 6.33 -7.53
C CYS A 86 -6.95 6.61 -6.73
N LYS A 87 -7.09 6.70 -5.41
CA LYS A 87 -5.92 6.83 -4.55
C LYS A 87 -6.03 5.86 -3.39
N VAL A 88 -4.88 5.42 -2.92
CA VAL A 88 -4.77 4.53 -1.76
C VAL A 88 -3.83 5.19 -0.76
N ASP A 89 -4.33 5.40 0.45
CA ASP A 89 -3.52 5.91 1.55
C ASP A 89 -3.04 4.73 2.39
N TRP A 90 -1.74 4.64 2.60
CA TRP A 90 -1.18 3.54 3.36
C TRP A 90 0.06 4.01 4.13
N GLU A 91 0.45 3.22 5.10
CA GLU A 91 1.62 3.57 5.91
C GLU A 91 2.47 2.34 6.16
N LEU A 92 3.74 2.59 6.43
CA LEU A 92 4.73 1.56 6.75
C LEU A 92 5.47 1.99 8.00
N ARG A 93 5.56 1.09 8.96
CA ARG A 93 6.32 1.35 10.19
C ARG A 93 7.39 0.27 10.32
N PRO A 94 8.57 0.50 9.73
CA PRO A 94 9.62 -0.53 9.74
C PRO A 94 10.28 -0.63 11.09
N VAL A 95 10.58 -1.86 11.50
CA VAL A 95 11.38 -2.12 12.68
C VAL A 95 12.86 -2.15 12.34
N VAL A 96 13.20 -2.40 11.07
CA VAL A 96 14.55 -2.30 10.54
C VAL A 96 14.51 -1.58 9.21
N LYS A 97 15.59 -0.85 8.92
CA LYS A 97 15.69 -0.04 7.71
C LYS A 97 15.51 -0.87 6.43
N GLU A 98 16.02 -2.08 6.45
CA GLU A 98 15.97 -2.97 5.30
C GLU A 98 14.55 -3.30 4.86
N ASP A 99 13.60 -3.30 5.78
CA ASP A 99 12.20 -3.58 5.43
C ASP A 99 11.60 -2.48 4.58
N GLY A 100 11.96 -1.22 4.85
CA GLY A 100 11.52 -0.11 4.00
C GLY A 100 12.05 -0.24 2.59
N ILE A 101 13.33 -0.59 2.46
CA ILE A 101 13.95 -0.80 1.16
C ILE A 101 13.30 -1.98 0.44
N PHE A 102 13.05 -3.08 1.17
CA PHE A 102 12.40 -4.26 0.61
C PHE A 102 11.03 -3.91 0.02
N VAL A 103 10.19 -3.20 0.78
CA VAL A 103 8.85 -2.84 0.31
C VAL A 103 8.93 -1.95 -0.91
N ASN A 104 9.80 -0.93 -0.89
CA ASN A 104 9.93 -0.04 -2.03
C ASN A 104 10.35 -0.79 -3.30
N ASN A 105 11.23 -1.77 -3.17
CA ASN A 105 11.66 -2.56 -4.32
C ASN A 105 10.54 -3.46 -4.85
N GLU A 106 9.68 -3.96 -3.97
CA GLU A 106 8.60 -4.87 -4.39
C GLU A 106 7.46 -4.15 -5.08
N ILE A 107 7.22 -2.88 -4.78
CA ILE A 107 6.11 -2.15 -5.38
C ILE A 107 6.51 -1.31 -6.59
N ASP A 108 7.80 -1.17 -6.87
CA ASP A 108 8.28 -0.43 -8.04
C ASP A 108 8.32 -1.29 -9.33
#